data_a7e0ad898eb0ece80745d0231625d7c2
#
_entry.id   a7e0ad898eb0ece80745d0231625d7c2
#
_cell.length_a   1.000
_cell.length_b   1.000
_cell.length_c   1.000
_cell.angle_alpha   90.00
_cell.angle_beta   90.00
_cell.angle_gamma   90.00
#
_symmetry.space_group_name_H-M   'P 1'
#
loop_
_entity.id
_entity.type
_entity.pdbx_description
1 polymer ?
#
loop_
_entity_poly.entity_id
_entity_poly.type
_entity_poly.pdbx_seq_one_letter_code
_entity_poly.pdbx_strand_id
1 'polypeptide(L)'
;LENYEGTGYEKQEKQVSVKEGTTSYTYEPENITGFTYDNGNRNNILTTVVKEDNTATVKAYYKRNSYTIQYEINDGTNNDANPNGYRFGSSIKLNNPTREGYKFLGWYTDDKYQNQITEITDSTAENLVLYAKFLDESTISEYTVEYYKQKEDESGYDLVTEDTKRIEAIIGTEVSAEEKEYDGYILSENSVTKGIVIAEGKLVLRLYYDIKKSPESRIQRGAYVDENGKLNFIAKDD
;
A
#
# COMPACT_ATOMS: atom_id res chain seq x y z
N LEU A 1 -35.49 -0.53 -3.54
CA LEU A 1 -34.52 0.44 -3.05
C LEU A 1 -34.40 1.61 -4.02
N GLU A 2 -34.17 2.84 -3.53
CA GLU A 2 -33.92 3.98 -4.39
C GLU A 2 -32.67 3.72 -5.25
N ASN A 3 -32.76 4.00 -6.56
CA ASN A 3 -31.62 3.88 -7.47
C ASN A 3 -30.53 4.92 -7.13
N TYR A 4 -29.34 4.77 -7.74
CA TYR A 4 -28.21 5.66 -7.42
C TYR A 4 -28.50 7.12 -7.81
N GLU A 5 -29.19 7.37 -8.92
CA GLU A 5 -29.53 8.70 -9.43
C GLU A 5 -30.61 9.41 -8.58
N GLY A 6 -31.34 8.67 -7.71
CA GLY A 6 -32.45 9.23 -6.93
C GLY A 6 -33.71 9.53 -7.75
N THR A 7 -33.81 8.98 -8.95
CA THR A 7 -34.92 9.24 -9.91
C THR A 7 -35.99 8.17 -9.88
N GLY A 8 -35.76 7.07 -9.18
CA GLY A 8 -36.68 5.93 -9.11
C GLY A 8 -36.24 4.87 -8.12
N TYR A 9 -36.86 3.71 -8.21
CA TYR A 9 -36.59 2.59 -7.30
C TYR A 9 -36.32 1.32 -8.10
N GLU A 10 -35.32 0.59 -7.66
CA GLU A 10 -34.99 -0.76 -8.12
C GLU A 10 -35.70 -1.79 -7.25
N LYS A 11 -36.30 -2.79 -7.91
CA LYS A 11 -36.99 -3.87 -7.22
C LYS A 11 -36.01 -4.89 -6.68
N GLN A 12 -36.14 -5.21 -5.41
CA GLN A 12 -35.55 -6.41 -4.81
C GLN A 12 -36.68 -7.28 -4.27
N GLU A 13 -36.61 -8.57 -4.48
CA GLU A 13 -37.63 -9.53 -4.05
C GLU A 13 -37.07 -10.48 -3.01
N LYS A 14 -37.85 -10.65 -1.93
CA LYS A 14 -37.59 -11.64 -0.89
C LYS A 14 -38.87 -12.45 -0.72
N GLN A 15 -38.79 -13.75 -0.79
CA GLN A 15 -39.90 -14.64 -0.45
C GLN A 15 -39.86 -14.98 1.03
N VAL A 16 -41.01 -14.95 1.67
CA VAL A 16 -41.18 -15.27 3.09
C VAL A 16 -42.28 -16.35 3.21
N SER A 17 -41.97 -17.43 3.88
CA SER A 17 -42.96 -18.46 4.21
C SER A 17 -43.76 -18.04 5.43
N VAL A 18 -45.09 -18.17 5.33
CA VAL A 18 -46.00 -17.92 6.42
C VAL A 18 -46.73 -19.22 6.83
N LYS A 19 -47.29 -19.25 8.03
CA LYS A 19 -48.02 -20.43 8.53
C LYS A 19 -49.24 -20.69 7.63
N GLU A 20 -49.52 -21.99 7.39
CA GLU A 20 -50.75 -22.41 6.68
C GLU A 20 -51.99 -21.85 7.39
N GLY A 21 -52.97 -21.37 6.59
CA GLY A 21 -54.19 -20.72 7.06
C GLY A 21 -54.02 -19.24 7.42
N THR A 22 -52.85 -18.64 7.18
CA THR A 22 -52.64 -17.19 7.30
C THR A 22 -53.52 -16.43 6.30
N THR A 23 -54.39 -15.54 6.76
CA THR A 23 -55.31 -14.77 5.92
C THR A 23 -54.79 -13.36 5.60
N SER A 24 -53.83 -12.84 6.38
CA SER A 24 -53.15 -11.57 6.13
C SER A 24 -51.72 -11.63 6.59
N TYR A 25 -50.85 -10.85 5.92
CA TYR A 25 -49.45 -10.72 6.26
C TYR A 25 -49.07 -9.24 6.40
N THR A 26 -48.33 -8.92 7.45
CA THR A 26 -47.77 -7.59 7.68
C THR A 26 -46.25 -7.70 7.68
N TYR A 27 -45.60 -6.87 6.87
CA TYR A 27 -44.14 -6.75 6.77
C TYR A 27 -43.66 -5.65 7.71
N GLU A 28 -42.70 -5.97 8.54
CA GLU A 28 -41.97 -4.98 9.33
C GLU A 28 -40.72 -4.60 8.57
N PRO A 29 -40.53 -3.26 8.24
CA PRO A 29 -39.38 -2.81 7.51
C PRO A 29 -38.07 -3.15 8.20
N GLU A 30 -37.19 -3.88 7.49
CA GLU A 30 -35.89 -4.33 7.98
C GLU A 30 -34.85 -3.21 7.86
N ASN A 31 -33.79 -3.26 8.66
CA ASN A 31 -32.63 -2.41 8.46
C ASN A 31 -31.82 -2.89 7.25
N ILE A 32 -31.67 -2.03 6.25
CA ILE A 32 -30.87 -2.28 5.06
C ILE A 32 -29.68 -1.31 5.06
N THR A 33 -28.46 -1.83 5.08
CA THR A 33 -27.24 -1.01 5.07
C THR A 33 -27.28 0.00 3.93
N GLY A 34 -27.02 1.26 4.24
CA GLY A 34 -27.02 2.32 3.26
C GLY A 34 -28.40 2.83 2.81
N PHE A 35 -29.49 2.32 3.42
CA PHE A 35 -30.84 2.74 3.09
C PHE A 35 -31.67 2.98 4.34
N THR A 36 -32.61 3.90 4.22
CA THR A 36 -33.62 4.20 5.27
C THR A 36 -35.01 3.95 4.71
N TYR A 37 -35.84 3.25 5.48
CA TYR A 37 -37.24 3.03 5.12
C TYR A 37 -37.96 4.38 4.91
N ASP A 38 -38.59 4.56 3.74
CA ASP A 38 -39.36 5.74 3.40
C ASP A 38 -40.83 5.60 3.83
N ASN A 39 -41.09 5.84 5.11
CA ASN A 39 -42.44 5.72 5.68
C ASN A 39 -43.47 6.67 5.05
N GLY A 40 -43.02 7.75 4.42
CA GLY A 40 -43.89 8.72 3.71
C GLY A 40 -44.22 8.31 2.27
N ASN A 41 -43.65 7.23 1.76
CA ASN A 41 -43.94 6.82 0.39
C ASN A 41 -45.33 6.23 0.27
N ARG A 42 -46.21 6.89 -0.54
CA ARG A 42 -47.61 6.52 -0.73
C ARG A 42 -47.80 5.16 -1.40
N ASN A 43 -46.76 4.61 -2.02
CA ASN A 43 -46.78 3.28 -2.66
C ASN A 43 -46.42 2.15 -1.71
N ASN A 44 -46.11 2.42 -0.43
CA ASN A 44 -45.91 1.38 0.57
C ASN A 44 -47.18 0.54 0.75
N ILE A 45 -47.05 -0.75 0.73
CA ILE A 45 -48.08 -1.74 1.03
C ILE A 45 -47.46 -2.70 2.07
N LEU A 46 -47.57 -2.37 3.33
CA LEU A 46 -46.97 -3.19 4.41
C LEU A 46 -47.87 -4.32 4.85
N THR A 47 -49.19 -4.18 4.73
CA THR A 47 -50.14 -5.21 5.08
C THR A 47 -50.99 -5.59 3.87
N THR A 48 -51.16 -6.87 3.64
CA THR A 48 -51.95 -7.39 2.53
C THR A 48 -52.67 -8.68 2.92
N VAL A 49 -53.78 -8.95 2.20
CA VAL A 49 -54.52 -10.22 2.36
C VAL A 49 -53.82 -11.30 1.55
N VAL A 50 -53.70 -12.49 2.10
CA VAL A 50 -53.24 -13.67 1.37
C VAL A 50 -54.37 -14.15 0.44
N LYS A 51 -54.06 -14.25 -0.86
CA LYS A 51 -55.01 -14.65 -1.87
C LYS A 51 -55.31 -16.17 -1.82
N GLU A 52 -56.35 -16.60 -2.53
CA GLU A 52 -56.72 -18.01 -2.66
C GLU A 52 -55.59 -18.88 -3.27
N ASP A 53 -54.75 -18.31 -4.11
CA ASP A 53 -53.57 -18.97 -4.69
C ASP A 53 -52.36 -19.02 -3.72
N ASN A 54 -52.57 -18.67 -2.45
CA ASN A 54 -51.54 -18.57 -1.41
C ASN A 54 -50.43 -17.53 -1.70
N THR A 55 -50.71 -16.51 -2.49
CA THR A 55 -49.82 -15.40 -2.75
C THR A 55 -50.24 -14.14 -2.02
N ALA A 56 -49.25 -13.35 -1.58
CA ALA A 56 -49.43 -12.02 -1.04
C ALA A 56 -48.22 -11.15 -1.47
N THR A 57 -48.44 -9.89 -1.79
CA THR A 57 -47.37 -8.98 -2.15
C THR A 57 -47.42 -7.77 -1.25
N VAL A 58 -46.34 -7.52 -0.53
CA VAL A 58 -46.06 -6.31 0.23
C VAL A 58 -45.02 -5.49 -0.52
N LYS A 59 -45.01 -4.18 -0.31
CA LYS A 59 -44.06 -3.26 -0.91
C LYS A 59 -43.57 -2.30 0.17
N ALA A 60 -42.27 -2.23 0.35
CA ALA A 60 -41.60 -1.27 1.22
C ALA A 60 -40.56 -0.49 0.40
N TYR A 61 -40.63 0.81 0.46
CA TYR A 61 -39.73 1.70 -0.27
C TYR A 61 -38.65 2.24 0.67
N TYR A 62 -37.41 2.29 0.21
CA TYR A 62 -36.28 2.75 0.98
C TYR A 62 -35.51 3.80 0.21
N LYS A 63 -35.16 4.89 0.88
CA LYS A 63 -34.30 5.95 0.36
C LYS A 63 -32.83 5.59 0.58
N ARG A 64 -32.01 5.88 -0.40
CA ARG A 64 -30.57 5.75 -0.32
C ARG A 64 -30.00 6.86 0.58
N ASN A 65 -29.19 6.48 1.56
CA ASN A 65 -28.59 7.40 2.51
C ASN A 65 -27.49 8.23 1.88
N SER A 66 -27.33 9.44 2.39
CA SER A 66 -26.20 10.33 2.12
C SER A 66 -25.40 10.52 3.40
N TYR A 67 -24.08 10.64 3.27
CA TYR A 67 -23.14 10.79 4.36
C TYR A 67 -22.24 11.99 4.12
N THR A 68 -21.71 12.55 5.20
CA THR A 68 -20.80 13.70 5.15
C THR A 68 -19.34 13.25 5.22
N ILE A 69 -18.45 14.06 4.65
CA ILE A 69 -17.00 13.92 4.80
C ILE A 69 -16.49 15.23 5.38
N GLN A 70 -15.83 15.14 6.52
CA GLN A 70 -15.09 16.23 7.13
C GLN A 70 -13.59 15.97 6.93
N TYR A 71 -12.81 17.01 6.62
CA TYR A 71 -11.37 16.91 6.38
C TYR A 71 -10.61 17.71 7.43
N GLU A 72 -9.76 17.02 8.19
CA GLU A 72 -8.82 17.60 9.15
C GLU A 72 -7.44 17.70 8.47
N ILE A 73 -7.09 18.87 7.98
CA ILE A 73 -5.95 19.10 7.08
C ILE A 73 -4.78 19.85 7.71
N ASN A 74 -4.80 20.10 9.03
CA ASN A 74 -3.66 20.63 9.79
C ASN A 74 -2.97 21.83 9.11
N ASP A 75 -3.69 22.93 8.90
CA ASP A 75 -3.25 24.14 8.19
C ASP A 75 -2.89 23.95 6.69
N GLY A 76 -3.24 22.83 6.11
CA GLY A 76 -3.13 22.60 4.67
C GLY A 76 -4.33 23.14 3.90
N THR A 77 -4.30 22.95 2.59
CA THR A 77 -5.40 23.25 1.67
C THR A 77 -5.91 21.96 1.06
N ASN A 78 -7.24 21.71 1.18
CA ASN A 78 -7.85 20.52 0.57
C ASN A 78 -7.81 20.61 -0.96
N ASN A 79 -7.87 19.48 -1.60
CA ASN A 79 -8.07 19.43 -3.05
C ASN A 79 -9.55 19.69 -3.38
N ASP A 80 -9.83 20.60 -4.30
CA ASP A 80 -11.20 20.98 -4.69
C ASP A 80 -12.02 19.82 -5.28
N ALA A 81 -11.36 18.79 -5.77
CA ALA A 81 -12.01 17.58 -6.28
C ALA A 81 -12.47 16.61 -5.16
N ASN A 82 -12.08 16.84 -3.90
CA ASN A 82 -12.57 16.07 -2.78
C ASN A 82 -13.97 16.52 -2.36
N PRO A 83 -15.02 15.68 -2.40
CA PRO A 83 -16.37 16.08 -2.06
C PRO A 83 -16.56 16.15 -0.54
N ASN A 84 -17.47 17.03 -0.09
CA ASN A 84 -17.85 17.13 1.33
C ASN A 84 -18.90 16.11 1.77
N GLY A 85 -19.31 15.20 0.90
CA GLY A 85 -20.27 14.16 1.18
C GLY A 85 -20.44 13.20 0.02
N TYR A 86 -21.15 12.11 0.28
CA TYR A 86 -21.40 11.06 -0.71
C TYR A 86 -22.70 10.35 -0.44
N ARG A 87 -23.21 9.65 -1.45
CA ARG A 87 -24.35 8.73 -1.31
C ARG A 87 -23.84 7.31 -1.17
N PHE A 88 -24.54 6.49 -0.44
CA PHE A 88 -24.23 5.05 -0.38
C PHE A 88 -24.15 4.44 -1.79
N GLY A 89 -23.16 3.62 -2.03
CA GLY A 89 -22.87 3.09 -3.38
C GLY A 89 -21.91 3.95 -4.21
N SER A 90 -21.38 5.05 -3.67
CA SER A 90 -20.34 5.83 -4.33
C SER A 90 -18.97 5.16 -4.19
N SER A 91 -18.17 5.24 -5.26
CA SER A 91 -16.72 4.96 -5.21
C SER A 91 -15.97 6.26 -5.48
N ILE A 92 -15.20 6.74 -4.49
CA ILE A 92 -14.54 8.04 -4.54
C ILE A 92 -13.07 7.86 -4.20
N LYS A 93 -12.19 8.14 -5.15
CA LYS A 93 -10.76 8.22 -4.90
C LYS A 93 -10.44 9.56 -4.23
N LEU A 94 -9.72 9.52 -3.13
CA LEU A 94 -9.31 10.72 -2.40
C LEU A 94 -8.09 11.36 -3.07
N ASN A 95 -8.17 12.67 -3.29
CA ASN A 95 -7.08 13.46 -3.84
C ASN A 95 -6.22 14.04 -2.72
N ASN A 96 -4.95 14.25 -3.01
CA ASN A 96 -4.00 14.76 -2.05
C ASN A 96 -4.26 16.25 -1.75
N PRO A 97 -4.29 16.66 -0.48
CA PRO A 97 -4.24 18.06 -0.06
C PRO A 97 -2.81 18.59 -0.21
N THR A 98 -2.63 19.88 -0.08
CA THR A 98 -1.32 20.53 -0.09
C THR A 98 -1.07 21.28 1.21
N ARG A 99 0.20 21.35 1.62
CA ARG A 99 0.68 22.19 2.73
C ARG A 99 2.11 22.62 2.39
N GLU A 100 2.38 23.92 2.38
CA GLU A 100 3.70 24.46 2.04
C GLU A 100 4.78 23.95 3.00
N GLY A 101 5.89 23.44 2.46
CA GLY A 101 7.00 22.86 3.23
C GLY A 101 6.73 21.49 3.83
N TYR A 102 5.64 20.84 3.44
CA TYR A 102 5.28 19.51 3.95
C TYR A 102 4.94 18.53 2.83
N LYS A 103 5.40 17.29 2.99
CA LYS A 103 5.07 16.15 2.13
C LYS A 103 3.82 15.45 2.68
N PHE A 104 2.79 15.28 1.84
CA PHE A 104 1.61 14.50 2.21
C PHE A 104 1.92 13.01 2.24
N LEU A 105 1.56 12.35 3.36
CA LEU A 105 1.81 10.92 3.59
C LEU A 105 0.57 10.03 3.42
N GLY A 106 -0.63 10.62 3.46
CA GLY A 106 -1.87 9.87 3.28
C GLY A 106 -3.04 10.42 4.09
N TRP A 107 -4.24 9.96 3.71
CA TRP A 107 -5.47 10.16 4.47
C TRP A 107 -5.67 9.02 5.47
N TYR A 108 -6.22 9.34 6.64
CA TYR A 108 -6.49 8.39 7.72
C TYR A 108 -7.89 8.62 8.29
N THR A 109 -8.51 7.56 8.82
CA THR A 109 -9.82 7.63 9.48
C THR A 109 -9.73 7.88 10.99
N ASP A 110 -8.52 8.04 11.52
CA ASP A 110 -8.27 8.32 12.93
C ASP A 110 -7.15 9.36 13.13
N ASP A 111 -7.20 10.09 14.23
CA ASP A 111 -6.27 11.17 14.61
C ASP A 111 -4.87 10.68 15.01
N LYS A 112 -4.69 9.36 15.17
CA LYS A 112 -3.40 8.72 15.48
C LYS A 112 -2.71 8.16 14.24
N TYR A 113 -3.33 8.35 13.07
CA TYR A 113 -2.80 7.91 11.77
C TYR A 113 -2.50 6.40 11.72
N GLN A 114 -3.40 5.57 12.25
CA GLN A 114 -3.25 4.12 12.28
C GLN A 114 -3.97 3.45 11.10
N ASN A 115 -5.13 3.99 10.69
CA ASN A 115 -5.99 3.41 9.67
C ASN A 115 -5.98 4.28 8.39
N GLN A 116 -5.08 3.96 7.47
CA GLN A 116 -4.96 4.68 6.20
C GLN A 116 -6.10 4.34 5.25
N ILE A 117 -6.59 5.36 4.51
CA ILE A 117 -7.62 5.23 3.49
C ILE A 117 -7.17 5.96 2.21
N THR A 118 -7.44 5.36 1.06
CA THR A 118 -7.15 5.95 -0.26
C THR A 118 -8.40 6.24 -1.08
N GLU A 119 -9.50 5.56 -0.75
CA GLU A 119 -10.78 5.66 -1.43
C GLU A 119 -11.95 5.38 -0.49
N ILE A 120 -13.10 5.96 -0.77
CA ILE A 120 -14.38 5.60 -0.18
C ILE A 120 -15.01 4.58 -1.11
N THR A 121 -15.34 3.40 -0.59
CA THR A 121 -15.92 2.32 -1.40
C THR A 121 -17.44 2.41 -1.45
N ASP A 122 -18.04 1.72 -2.39
CA ASP A 122 -19.49 1.60 -2.58
C ASP A 122 -20.24 0.97 -1.39
N SER A 123 -19.52 0.27 -0.53
CA SER A 123 -20.04 -0.34 0.70
C SER A 123 -19.91 0.55 1.94
N THR A 124 -19.24 1.70 1.85
CA THR A 124 -19.07 2.63 2.97
C THR A 124 -20.41 3.28 3.33
N ALA A 125 -20.83 3.16 4.58
CA ALA A 125 -22.19 3.55 5.04
C ALA A 125 -22.16 4.36 6.36
N GLU A 126 -21.29 5.40 6.44
CA GLU A 126 -21.11 6.22 7.64
C GLU A 126 -20.63 7.64 7.30
N ASN A 127 -20.77 8.57 8.23
CA ASN A 127 -20.11 9.85 8.14
C ASN A 127 -18.62 9.69 8.42
N LEU A 128 -17.76 10.33 7.63
CA LEU A 128 -16.32 10.21 7.73
C LEU A 128 -15.69 11.50 8.27
N VAL A 129 -14.65 11.33 9.10
CA VAL A 129 -13.67 12.36 9.39
C VAL A 129 -12.32 11.84 8.89
N LEU A 130 -11.72 12.56 7.95
CA LEU A 130 -10.48 12.19 7.30
C LEU A 130 -9.35 13.12 7.73
N TYR A 131 -8.29 12.55 8.27
CA TYR A 131 -7.11 13.25 8.80
C TYR A 131 -5.97 13.18 7.79
N ALA A 132 -5.49 14.34 7.36
CA ALA A 132 -4.31 14.44 6.49
C ALA A 132 -3.04 14.31 7.32
N LYS A 133 -2.22 13.31 7.02
CA LYS A 133 -0.89 13.18 7.60
C LYS A 133 0.14 13.87 6.73
N PHE A 134 0.91 14.76 7.35
CA PHE A 134 2.00 15.49 6.71
C PHE A 134 3.33 15.23 7.40
N LEU A 135 4.41 15.27 6.65
CA LEU A 135 5.79 15.23 7.13
C LEU A 135 6.48 16.53 6.74
N ASP A 136 7.10 17.19 7.71
CA ASP A 136 7.89 18.40 7.49
C ASP A 136 9.10 18.07 6.59
N GLU A 137 9.18 18.69 5.42
CA GLU A 137 10.25 18.45 4.44
C GLU A 137 11.63 18.86 4.96
N SER A 138 11.70 19.80 5.91
CA SER A 138 12.97 20.17 6.55
C SER A 138 13.59 19.03 7.36
N THR A 139 12.79 18.04 7.74
CA THR A 139 13.25 16.84 8.47
C THR A 139 13.69 15.70 7.54
N ILE A 140 13.59 15.89 6.22
CA ILE A 140 13.97 14.88 5.22
C ILE A 140 15.31 15.28 4.58
N SER A 141 16.14 14.30 4.30
CA SER A 141 17.32 14.45 3.45
C SER A 141 17.51 13.23 2.57
N GLU A 142 18.17 13.41 1.43
CA GLU A 142 18.58 12.29 0.60
C GLU A 142 19.86 11.66 1.14
N TYR A 143 20.03 10.37 0.89
CA TYR A 143 21.31 9.68 0.95
C TYR A 143 21.54 8.88 -0.32
N THR A 144 22.81 8.62 -0.64
CA THR A 144 23.19 7.88 -1.84
C THR A 144 23.69 6.49 -1.46
N VAL A 145 23.33 5.48 -2.25
CA VAL A 145 23.91 4.14 -2.21
C VAL A 145 24.64 3.91 -3.51
N GLU A 146 25.93 3.64 -3.40
CA GLU A 146 26.84 3.40 -4.52
C GLU A 146 27.39 1.98 -4.45
N TYR A 147 27.44 1.31 -5.60
CA TYR A 147 27.96 -0.05 -5.73
C TYR A 147 29.19 -0.02 -6.63
N TYR A 148 30.24 -0.68 -6.19
CA TYR A 148 31.53 -0.70 -6.87
C TYR A 148 32.00 -2.13 -7.10
N LYS A 149 32.48 -2.44 -8.30
CA LYS A 149 33.12 -3.72 -8.63
C LYS A 149 34.62 -3.56 -8.79
N GLN A 150 35.40 -4.47 -8.20
CA GLN A 150 36.83 -4.52 -8.39
C GLN A 150 37.17 -4.75 -9.88
N LYS A 151 38.16 -4.03 -10.38
CA LYS A 151 38.69 -4.19 -11.73
C LYS A 151 39.43 -5.52 -11.85
N GLU A 152 39.47 -6.08 -13.05
CA GLU A 152 40.16 -7.34 -13.34
C GLU A 152 41.65 -7.28 -13.00
N ASP A 153 42.28 -6.12 -13.21
CA ASP A 153 43.68 -5.86 -12.89
C ASP A 153 43.95 -5.53 -11.42
N GLU A 154 42.91 -5.61 -10.57
CA GLU A 154 42.92 -5.29 -9.14
C GLU A 154 43.40 -3.85 -8.83
N SER A 155 43.46 -2.94 -9.82
CA SER A 155 43.96 -1.57 -9.63
C SER A 155 43.00 -0.62 -8.93
N GLY A 156 41.77 -1.07 -8.65
CA GLY A 156 40.73 -0.29 -8.00
C GLY A 156 39.33 -0.83 -8.29
N TYR A 157 38.34 0.05 -8.22
CA TYR A 157 36.92 -0.31 -8.37
C TYR A 157 36.28 0.61 -9.40
N ASP A 158 35.34 0.07 -10.17
CA ASP A 158 34.46 0.81 -11.06
C ASP A 158 33.07 0.96 -10.44
N LEU A 159 32.50 2.16 -10.53
CA LEU A 159 31.13 2.41 -10.09
C LEU A 159 30.12 1.72 -11.01
N VAL A 160 29.21 0.98 -10.42
CA VAL A 160 28.05 0.41 -11.12
C VAL A 160 26.94 1.48 -11.15
N THR A 161 26.98 2.32 -12.17
CA THR A 161 26.12 3.52 -12.26
C THR A 161 24.64 3.19 -12.28
N GLU A 162 24.24 2.10 -12.98
CA GLU A 162 22.85 1.63 -13.07
C GLU A 162 22.26 1.19 -11.73
N ASP A 163 23.10 0.85 -10.78
CA ASP A 163 22.69 0.43 -9.45
C ASP A 163 22.72 1.55 -8.41
N THR A 164 23.34 2.69 -8.73
CA THR A 164 23.38 3.85 -7.85
C THR A 164 21.98 4.38 -7.58
N LYS A 165 21.63 4.54 -6.29
CA LYS A 165 20.31 5.01 -5.84
C LYS A 165 20.46 6.25 -4.98
N ARG A 166 19.51 7.19 -5.12
CA ARG A 166 19.26 8.27 -4.17
C ARG A 166 17.92 7.99 -3.47
N ILE A 167 17.93 8.05 -2.17
CA ILE A 167 16.79 7.64 -1.33
C ILE A 167 16.54 8.72 -0.27
N GLU A 168 15.27 9.14 -0.15
CA GLU A 168 14.84 10.06 0.90
C GLU A 168 14.67 9.31 2.24
N ALA A 169 15.13 9.92 3.33
CA ALA A 169 14.90 9.43 4.69
C ALA A 169 14.92 10.58 5.70
N ILE A 170 14.40 10.32 6.89
CA ILE A 170 14.36 11.30 7.98
C ILE A 170 15.78 11.50 8.53
N ILE A 171 16.19 12.75 8.70
CA ILE A 171 17.46 13.12 9.31
C ILE A 171 17.55 12.52 10.72
N GLY A 172 18.69 11.93 11.04
CA GLY A 172 18.94 11.24 12.31
C GLY A 172 18.54 9.76 12.35
N THR A 173 17.89 9.23 11.30
CA THR A 173 17.61 7.78 11.23
C THR A 173 18.82 6.99 10.73
N GLU A 174 19.01 5.79 11.27
CA GLU A 174 19.95 4.83 10.71
C GLU A 174 19.33 4.15 9.49
N VAL A 175 20.09 4.12 8.40
CA VAL A 175 19.71 3.45 7.14
C VAL A 175 20.76 2.43 6.77
N SER A 176 20.34 1.40 6.01
CA SER A 176 21.22 0.38 5.49
C SER A 176 21.06 0.22 4.00
N ALA A 177 22.15 -0.06 3.30
CA ALA A 177 22.13 -0.41 1.90
C ALA A 177 21.72 -1.88 1.72
N GLU A 178 20.94 -2.15 0.68
CA GLU A 178 20.63 -3.50 0.24
C GLU A 178 21.86 -4.11 -0.45
N GLU A 179 22.29 -5.28 -0.02
CA GLU A 179 23.36 -6.02 -0.68
C GLU A 179 22.85 -6.62 -2.00
N LYS A 180 23.70 -6.60 -3.02
CA LYS A 180 23.41 -7.17 -4.33
C LYS A 180 24.29 -8.38 -4.60
N GLU A 181 23.82 -9.28 -5.41
CA GLU A 181 24.60 -10.38 -5.93
C GLU A 181 25.16 -10.02 -7.31
N TYR A 182 26.47 -10.13 -7.48
CA TYR A 182 27.16 -10.02 -8.76
C TYR A 182 27.93 -11.31 -9.02
N ASP A 183 27.70 -11.88 -10.21
CA ASP A 183 28.40 -13.11 -10.60
C ASP A 183 29.91 -12.88 -10.64
N GLY A 184 30.65 -13.79 -10.01
CA GLY A 184 32.11 -13.69 -9.88
C GLY A 184 32.62 -12.72 -8.80
N TYR A 185 31.74 -12.08 -8.02
CA TYR A 185 32.12 -11.13 -6.98
C TYR A 185 31.59 -11.51 -5.59
N ILE A 186 32.22 -10.96 -4.56
CA ILE A 186 31.83 -11.09 -3.16
C ILE A 186 31.86 -9.71 -2.48
N LEU A 187 30.94 -9.44 -1.55
CA LEU A 187 30.93 -8.18 -0.81
C LEU A 187 32.23 -8.04 -0.01
N SER A 188 32.91 -6.90 -0.19
CA SER A 188 34.16 -6.58 0.51
C SER A 188 33.88 -6.12 1.94
N GLU A 189 34.75 -6.49 2.88
CA GLU A 189 34.73 -6.01 4.27
C GLU A 189 34.96 -4.49 4.38
N ASN A 190 35.49 -3.86 3.36
CA ASN A 190 35.67 -2.40 3.29
C ASN A 190 34.38 -1.62 2.97
N SER A 191 33.26 -2.32 2.76
CA SER A 191 31.99 -1.71 2.44
C SER A 191 31.39 -0.96 3.63
N VAL A 192 30.84 0.22 3.36
CA VAL A 192 30.04 0.99 4.32
C VAL A 192 28.56 0.76 3.99
N THR A 193 27.98 -0.22 4.69
CA THR A 193 26.61 -0.68 4.42
C THR A 193 25.53 0.02 5.25
N LYS A 194 25.92 0.78 6.29
CA LYS A 194 25.00 1.49 7.20
C LYS A 194 25.50 2.89 7.50
N GLY A 195 24.59 3.78 7.86
CA GLY A 195 24.92 5.13 8.29
C GLY A 195 23.71 5.89 8.83
N ILE A 196 23.95 7.03 9.47
CA ILE A 196 22.92 7.92 9.96
C ILE A 196 22.69 9.02 8.91
N VAL A 197 21.43 9.22 8.51
CA VAL A 197 21.05 10.27 7.56
C VAL A 197 21.33 11.64 8.16
N ILE A 198 22.09 12.45 7.44
CA ILE A 198 22.43 13.82 7.81
C ILE A 198 21.86 14.80 6.79
N ALA A 199 21.72 16.07 7.17
CA ALA A 199 21.23 17.12 6.30
C ALA A 199 22.08 17.26 5.02
N GLU A 200 21.52 17.91 4.01
CA GLU A 200 22.18 18.26 2.76
C GLU A 200 22.63 17.09 1.87
N GLY A 201 22.05 15.89 2.07
CA GLY A 201 22.32 14.73 1.19
C GLY A 201 23.76 14.20 1.26
N LYS A 202 24.46 14.43 2.37
CA LYS A 202 25.90 14.10 2.48
C LYS A 202 26.21 12.66 2.84
N LEU A 203 25.23 11.85 3.23
CA LEU A 203 25.46 10.44 3.53
C LEU A 203 25.59 9.66 2.21
N VAL A 204 26.71 8.93 2.07
CA VAL A 204 26.93 8.00 0.97
C VAL A 204 27.32 6.63 1.56
N LEU A 205 26.50 5.63 1.31
CA LEU A 205 26.81 4.22 1.61
C LEU A 205 27.50 3.62 0.39
N ARG A 206 28.66 3.01 0.59
CA ARG A 206 29.48 2.45 -0.49
C ARG A 206 29.70 0.97 -0.28
N LEU A 207 29.20 0.18 -1.22
CA LEU A 207 29.37 -1.26 -1.23
C LEU A 207 30.41 -1.62 -2.29
N TYR A 208 31.49 -2.21 -1.86
CA TYR A 208 32.57 -2.69 -2.71
C TYR A 208 32.44 -4.20 -2.88
N TYR A 209 32.68 -4.67 -4.08
CA TYR A 209 32.61 -6.09 -4.43
C TYR A 209 33.93 -6.53 -5.01
N ASP A 210 34.63 -7.40 -4.28
CA ASP A 210 35.92 -7.97 -4.67
C ASP A 210 35.71 -9.15 -5.62
N ILE A 211 36.66 -9.36 -6.53
CA ILE A 211 36.66 -10.55 -7.41
C ILE A 211 36.79 -11.80 -6.57
N LYS A 212 35.92 -12.77 -6.82
CA LYS A 212 35.90 -14.08 -6.14
C LYS A 212 37.11 -14.88 -6.57
N LYS A 213 38.13 -14.97 -5.73
CA LYS A 213 39.32 -15.78 -6.05
C LYS A 213 38.96 -17.27 -5.98
N SER A 214 39.14 -17.96 -7.10
CA SER A 214 38.96 -19.40 -7.14
C SER A 214 39.96 -20.09 -6.18
N PRO A 215 39.55 -21.11 -5.42
CA PRO A 215 40.47 -21.90 -4.60
C PRO A 215 41.60 -22.54 -5.41
N GLU A 216 41.40 -22.74 -6.70
CA GLU A 216 42.37 -23.37 -7.60
C GLU A 216 43.55 -22.45 -7.97
N SER A 217 43.51 -21.15 -7.71
CA SER A 217 44.64 -20.25 -7.93
C SER A 217 45.78 -20.41 -6.89
N ARG A 218 45.58 -21.22 -5.88
CA ARG A 218 46.65 -21.61 -4.95
C ARG A 218 47.35 -22.89 -5.39
N ILE A 219 47.89 -22.91 -6.62
CA ILE A 219 48.87 -23.95 -6.94
C ILE A 219 50.11 -23.67 -6.08
N GLN A 220 50.26 -24.43 -5.01
CA GLN A 220 51.49 -24.40 -4.22
C GLN A 220 52.63 -24.85 -5.15
N ARG A 221 53.53 -23.92 -5.41
CA ARG A 221 54.81 -24.32 -6.01
C ARG A 221 55.51 -25.30 -5.05
N GLY A 222 55.40 -26.55 -5.36
CA GLY A 222 55.99 -27.62 -4.57
C GLY A 222 56.87 -28.51 -5.43
N ALA A 223 57.89 -29.01 -4.85
CA ALA A 223 58.68 -30.13 -5.40
C ALA A 223 58.41 -31.33 -4.51
N TYR A 224 58.27 -32.50 -5.12
CA TYR A 224 58.21 -33.76 -4.37
C TYR A 224 59.24 -34.75 -4.95
N VAL A 225 59.72 -35.65 -4.12
CA VAL A 225 60.59 -36.74 -4.54
C VAL A 225 59.72 -37.96 -4.77
N ASP A 226 59.83 -38.58 -5.95
CA ASP A 226 59.07 -39.78 -6.25
C ASP A 226 59.68 -41.03 -5.61
N GLU A 227 59.04 -42.18 -5.75
CA GLU A 227 59.42 -43.42 -5.21
C GLU A 227 60.82 -43.94 -5.66
N ASN A 228 61.38 -43.37 -6.75
CA ASN A 228 62.67 -43.65 -7.30
C ASN A 228 63.73 -42.63 -6.84
N GLY A 229 63.40 -41.72 -5.94
CA GLY A 229 64.27 -40.68 -5.43
C GLY A 229 64.50 -39.50 -6.35
N LYS A 230 63.66 -39.34 -7.41
CA LYS A 230 63.77 -38.24 -8.38
C LYS A 230 62.94 -37.05 -7.90
N LEU A 231 63.52 -35.87 -7.93
CA LEU A 231 62.88 -34.61 -7.64
C LEU A 231 61.97 -34.18 -8.84
N ASN A 232 60.70 -34.06 -8.56
CA ASN A 232 59.71 -33.58 -9.51
C ASN A 232 59.14 -32.24 -9.05
N PHE A 233 58.84 -31.34 -9.98
CA PHE A 233 58.22 -30.06 -9.71
C PHE A 233 56.79 -30.11 -10.17
N ILE A 234 55.88 -29.56 -9.40
CA ILE A 234 54.52 -29.32 -9.83
C ILE A 234 54.57 -28.20 -10.85
N ALA A 235 54.35 -28.54 -12.13
CA ALA A 235 54.29 -27.55 -13.20
C ALA A 235 53.07 -26.65 -13.02
N LYS A 236 53.22 -25.36 -13.35
CA LYS A 236 52.12 -24.46 -13.54
C LYS A 236 51.48 -24.87 -14.86
N ASP A 237 50.26 -25.31 -14.86
CA ASP A 237 49.48 -25.38 -16.10
C ASP A 237 49.16 -23.92 -16.54
N ASP A 238 49.54 -23.61 -17.78
CA ASP A 238 49.34 -22.29 -18.44
C ASP A 238 47.88 -22.05 -18.76
#